data_26c89cb23e51d5a0b612beff6ae38c7e
#
_entry.id   26c89cb23e51d5a0b612beff6ae38c7e
#
_cell.length_a   1.000
_cell.length_b   1.000
_cell.length_c   1.000
_cell.angle_alpha   90.00
_cell.angle_beta   90.00
_cell.angle_gamma   90.00
#
_symmetry.space_group_name_H-M   'P 1'
#
loop_
_entity.id
_entity.type
_entity.pdbx_description
1 polymer ?
#
loop_
_entity_poly.entity_id
_entity_poly.type
_entity_poly.pdbx_seq_one_letter_code
_entity_poly.pdbx_strand_id
1 'polypeptide(L)'
;MQQKDAVIFEAAFMYLDVIVRVDILEYCAKLRKWNITEVKSGNIFKKTDIIKENLLYDAAIQYFVVNNHSIEINDIFLGYPNSEFILKKEGLYNDLLSKELISDKVKKINSGVRITINDAFENINNDDEPKISIGSHCNKPHSCEFIQYCSKAKLFEDEVIDTPVWYLGGSPTVKIVKSLMDKGYRDLSKVPDELLKTSIHSKMKEVSKTKKNFIDLKLINFLKNEPWPRYCLDYE
;
A
#
# COMPACT_ATOMS: atom_id res chain seq x y z
N MET A 1 -42.58 -8.66 -12.94
CA MET A 1 -42.06 -8.48 -11.54
C MET A 1 -41.14 -7.30 -11.51
N GLN A 2 -41.38 -6.35 -10.65
CA GLN A 2 -40.38 -5.28 -10.41
C GLN A 2 -39.17 -5.92 -9.73
N GLN A 3 -38.02 -5.84 -10.36
CA GLN A 3 -36.74 -6.30 -9.80
C GLN A 3 -36.42 -5.39 -8.61
N LYS A 4 -36.18 -5.96 -7.43
CA LYS A 4 -35.85 -5.21 -6.21
C LYS A 4 -34.38 -4.90 -6.18
N ASP A 5 -34.01 -3.82 -5.48
CA ASP A 5 -32.62 -3.54 -5.13
C ASP A 5 -32.04 -4.74 -4.35
N ALA A 6 -30.78 -5.04 -4.61
CA ALA A 6 -30.07 -6.14 -3.94
C ALA A 6 -28.65 -5.69 -3.59
N VAL A 7 -28.14 -6.22 -2.48
CA VAL A 7 -26.76 -5.99 -2.03
C VAL A 7 -26.12 -7.35 -1.80
N ILE A 8 -24.94 -7.54 -2.35
CA ILE A 8 -24.12 -8.74 -2.20
C ILE A 8 -22.79 -8.31 -1.60
N PHE A 9 -22.39 -8.93 -0.50
CA PHE A 9 -21.09 -8.72 0.13
C PHE A 9 -20.13 -9.82 -0.32
N GLU A 10 -18.85 -9.47 -0.48
CA GLU A 10 -17.77 -10.37 -0.86
C GLU A 10 -18.07 -11.15 -2.17
N ALA A 11 -18.70 -10.49 -3.14
CA ALA A 11 -19.06 -11.09 -4.41
C ALA A 11 -17.80 -11.50 -5.20
N ALA A 12 -17.61 -12.80 -5.41
CA ALA A 12 -16.44 -13.34 -6.10
C ALA A 12 -16.67 -13.48 -7.61
N PHE A 13 -15.69 -13.01 -8.39
CA PHE A 13 -15.65 -13.11 -9.84
C PHE A 13 -14.28 -13.59 -10.31
N MET A 14 -14.25 -14.29 -11.44
CA MET A 14 -13.01 -14.76 -12.05
C MET A 14 -13.03 -14.48 -13.56
N TYR A 15 -11.99 -13.82 -14.07
CA TYR A 15 -11.79 -13.60 -15.51
C TYR A 15 -10.30 -13.64 -15.83
N LEU A 16 -9.90 -14.37 -16.88
CA LEU A 16 -8.49 -14.59 -17.27
C LEU A 16 -7.63 -15.07 -16.07
N ASP A 17 -8.13 -16.03 -15.30
CA ASP A 17 -7.48 -16.58 -14.10
C ASP A 17 -7.19 -15.56 -12.98
N VAL A 18 -7.73 -14.36 -13.09
CA VAL A 18 -7.72 -13.35 -12.03
C VAL A 18 -9.01 -13.48 -11.22
N ILE A 19 -8.86 -13.72 -9.92
CA ILE A 19 -9.98 -13.79 -8.98
C ILE A 19 -10.05 -12.49 -8.20
N VAL A 20 -11.24 -11.90 -8.13
CA VAL A 20 -11.50 -10.73 -7.28
C VAL A 20 -12.68 -11.00 -6.35
N ARG A 21 -12.70 -10.35 -5.21
CA ARG A 21 -13.86 -10.29 -4.32
C ARG A 21 -14.22 -8.82 -4.12
N VAL A 22 -15.43 -8.47 -4.53
CA VAL A 22 -15.97 -7.13 -4.40
C VAL A 22 -16.58 -7.00 -3.01
N ASP A 23 -16.10 -6.09 -2.17
CA ASP A 23 -16.59 -5.93 -0.80
C ASP A 23 -18.10 -5.70 -0.76
N ILE A 24 -18.60 -4.76 -1.58
CA ILE A 24 -20.04 -4.48 -1.67
C ILE A 24 -20.44 -4.30 -3.14
N LEU A 25 -21.33 -5.15 -3.62
CA LEU A 25 -21.93 -5.10 -4.96
C LEU A 25 -23.42 -4.77 -4.81
N GLU A 26 -23.83 -3.58 -5.24
CA GLU A 26 -25.19 -3.04 -5.05
C GLU A 26 -25.91 -2.98 -6.38
N TYR A 27 -27.05 -3.67 -6.50
CA TYR A 27 -27.93 -3.60 -7.67
C TYR A 27 -28.95 -2.47 -7.53
N CYS A 28 -28.93 -1.54 -8.47
CA CYS A 28 -29.95 -0.50 -8.59
C CYS A 28 -31.03 -0.91 -9.58
N ALA A 29 -32.18 -1.34 -9.10
CA ALA A 29 -33.28 -1.83 -9.93
C ALA A 29 -33.82 -0.77 -10.91
N LYS A 30 -33.78 0.51 -10.52
CA LYS A 30 -34.20 1.63 -11.35
C LYS A 30 -33.32 1.79 -12.59
N LEU A 31 -31.99 1.63 -12.43
CA LEU A 31 -30.99 1.75 -13.51
C LEU A 31 -30.72 0.42 -14.20
N ARG A 32 -31.11 -0.70 -13.60
CA ARG A 32 -30.76 -2.07 -14.02
C ARG A 32 -29.25 -2.31 -14.10
N LYS A 33 -28.49 -1.65 -13.22
CA LYS A 33 -27.03 -1.66 -13.18
C LYS A 33 -26.53 -1.89 -11.78
N TRP A 34 -25.27 -2.27 -11.68
CA TRP A 34 -24.60 -2.53 -10.42
C TRP A 34 -23.61 -1.43 -10.07
N ASN A 35 -23.46 -1.18 -8.79
CA ASN A 35 -22.39 -0.34 -8.25
C ASN A 35 -21.39 -1.22 -7.51
N ILE A 36 -20.11 -0.91 -7.67
CA ILE A 36 -19.01 -1.52 -6.92
C ILE A 36 -18.60 -0.55 -5.82
N THR A 37 -18.48 -1.04 -4.59
CA THR A 37 -17.85 -0.28 -3.50
C THR A 37 -16.72 -1.13 -2.91
N GLU A 38 -15.50 -0.64 -3.03
CA GLU A 38 -14.31 -1.18 -2.37
C GLU A 38 -14.13 -0.45 -1.04
N VAL A 39 -14.03 -1.19 0.07
CA VAL A 39 -13.96 -0.62 1.43
C VAL A 39 -12.51 -0.62 1.94
N LYS A 40 -12.09 0.49 2.50
CA LYS A 40 -10.78 0.64 3.10
C LYS A 40 -10.90 1.07 4.56
N SER A 41 -10.16 0.41 5.45
CA SER A 41 -10.17 0.70 6.90
C SER A 41 -9.48 2.02 7.27
N GLY A 42 -8.74 2.64 6.37
CA GLY A 42 -7.97 3.84 6.63
C GLY A 42 -8.25 4.99 5.67
N ASN A 43 -7.56 6.11 5.90
CA ASN A 43 -7.67 7.27 5.02
C ASN A 43 -7.24 6.94 3.59
N ILE A 44 -8.12 7.19 2.62
CA ILE A 44 -7.90 6.94 1.19
C ILE A 44 -7.12 8.05 0.49
N PHE A 45 -6.95 9.22 1.12
CA PHE A 45 -6.30 10.39 0.53
C PHE A 45 -4.83 10.49 0.92
N LYS A 46 -4.03 11.10 0.03
CA LYS A 46 -2.71 11.67 0.35
C LYS A 46 -2.90 13.01 1.05
N LYS A 47 -1.81 13.61 1.58
CA LYS A 47 -1.83 14.93 2.23
C LYS A 47 -2.37 16.08 1.35
N THR A 48 -2.57 15.87 0.07
CA THR A 48 -3.02 16.83 -0.96
C THR A 48 -4.44 16.53 -1.45
N ASP A 49 -5.25 15.84 -0.68
CA ASP A 49 -6.62 15.40 -1.03
C ASP A 49 -6.72 14.57 -2.33
N ILE A 50 -5.59 14.02 -2.76
CA ILE A 50 -5.52 13.13 -3.92
C ILE A 50 -5.65 11.69 -3.43
N ILE A 51 -6.55 10.92 -4.03
CA ILE A 51 -6.70 9.49 -3.74
C ILE A 51 -5.37 8.76 -3.99
N LYS A 52 -5.04 7.85 -3.09
CA LYS A 52 -3.85 7.01 -3.22
C LYS A 52 -3.95 6.14 -4.47
N GLU A 53 -2.94 6.17 -5.31
CA GLU A 53 -2.94 5.53 -6.62
C GLU A 53 -3.13 4.01 -6.56
N ASN A 54 -2.53 3.35 -5.57
CA ASN A 54 -2.69 1.90 -5.36
C ASN A 54 -4.15 1.50 -5.11
N LEU A 55 -4.96 2.35 -4.47
CA LEU A 55 -6.39 2.07 -4.26
C LEU A 55 -7.19 2.18 -5.56
N LEU A 56 -6.78 3.08 -6.46
CA LEU A 56 -7.40 3.19 -7.77
C LEU A 56 -7.08 1.98 -8.65
N TYR A 57 -5.85 1.46 -8.59
CA TYR A 57 -5.48 0.24 -9.31
C TYR A 57 -6.21 -0.98 -8.76
N ASP A 58 -6.36 -1.10 -7.45
CA ASP A 58 -7.13 -2.17 -6.82
C ASP A 58 -8.58 -2.19 -7.34
N ALA A 59 -9.27 -1.05 -7.26
CA ALA A 59 -10.62 -0.90 -7.80
C ALA A 59 -10.68 -1.13 -9.33
N ALA A 60 -9.62 -0.77 -10.08
CA ALA A 60 -9.57 -0.97 -11.53
C ALA A 60 -9.45 -2.45 -11.91
N ILE A 61 -8.70 -3.25 -11.15
CA ILE A 61 -8.62 -4.70 -11.36
C ILE A 61 -9.98 -5.34 -11.09
N GLN A 62 -10.65 -4.97 -10.00
CA GLN A 62 -11.99 -5.47 -9.70
C GLN A 62 -12.99 -5.10 -10.80
N TYR A 63 -13.00 -3.83 -11.19
CA TYR A 63 -13.85 -3.38 -12.30
C TYR A 63 -13.55 -4.13 -13.60
N PHE A 64 -12.27 -4.33 -13.95
CA PHE A 64 -11.88 -5.08 -15.14
C PHE A 64 -12.45 -6.49 -15.13
N VAL A 65 -12.32 -7.21 -14.02
CA VAL A 65 -12.81 -8.58 -13.92
C VAL A 65 -14.35 -8.61 -13.99
N VAL A 66 -15.04 -7.79 -13.18
CA VAL A 66 -16.50 -7.78 -13.11
C VAL A 66 -17.13 -7.33 -14.42
N ASN A 67 -16.57 -6.30 -15.08
CA ASN A 67 -17.11 -5.76 -16.33
C ASN A 67 -16.97 -6.71 -17.54
N ASN A 68 -16.13 -7.74 -17.41
CA ASN A 68 -16.04 -8.81 -18.43
C ASN A 68 -17.05 -9.95 -18.22
N HIS A 69 -17.91 -9.83 -17.24
CA HIS A 69 -19.12 -10.64 -17.10
C HIS A 69 -20.35 -9.90 -17.68
N SER A 70 -21.46 -10.57 -17.83
CA SER A 70 -22.72 -9.97 -18.31
C SER A 70 -23.38 -9.09 -17.23
N ILE A 71 -22.58 -8.20 -16.60
CA ILE A 71 -22.99 -7.34 -15.51
C ILE A 71 -22.64 -5.89 -15.91
N GLU A 72 -23.66 -5.04 -16.03
CA GLU A 72 -23.45 -3.63 -16.32
C GLU A 72 -23.12 -2.86 -15.03
N ILE A 73 -21.92 -2.26 -14.98
CA ILE A 73 -21.48 -1.43 -13.86
C ILE A 73 -21.84 0.03 -14.16
N ASN A 74 -22.56 0.65 -13.23
CA ASN A 74 -22.91 2.07 -13.25
C ASN A 74 -21.76 2.88 -12.63
N ASP A 75 -21.58 2.74 -11.31
CA ASP A 75 -20.61 3.51 -10.55
C ASP A 75 -19.68 2.63 -9.71
N ILE A 76 -18.50 3.20 -9.43
CA ILE A 76 -17.44 2.60 -8.63
C ILE A 76 -17.08 3.57 -7.53
N PHE A 77 -17.08 3.09 -6.30
CA PHE A 77 -16.83 3.88 -5.10
C PHE A 77 -15.66 3.31 -4.27
N LEU A 78 -14.97 4.18 -3.56
CA LEU A 78 -14.20 3.82 -2.37
C LEU A 78 -15.02 4.16 -1.13
N GLY A 79 -15.29 3.16 -0.29
CA GLY A 79 -15.86 3.32 1.03
C GLY A 79 -14.75 3.46 2.07
N TYR A 80 -14.86 4.39 3.00
CA TYR A 80 -13.85 4.61 4.04
C TYR A 80 -14.47 5.19 5.31
N PRO A 81 -13.84 5.00 6.49
CA PRO A 81 -14.34 5.56 7.75
C PRO A 81 -14.44 7.08 7.70
N ASN A 82 -15.58 7.60 8.13
CA ASN A 82 -15.75 9.02 8.32
C ASN A 82 -15.06 9.45 9.62
N SER A 83 -13.97 10.20 9.52
CA SER A 83 -13.18 10.66 10.67
C SER A 83 -13.94 11.65 11.58
N GLU A 84 -15.05 12.22 11.09
CA GLU A 84 -15.91 13.13 11.87
C GLU A 84 -17.08 12.39 12.55
N PHE A 85 -17.22 11.09 12.30
CA PHE A 85 -18.30 10.30 12.89
C PHE A 85 -18.11 10.18 14.41
N ILE A 86 -19.18 10.52 15.13
CA ILE A 86 -19.27 10.33 16.58
C ILE A 86 -20.48 9.44 16.88
N LEU A 87 -20.25 8.29 17.46
CA LEU A 87 -21.32 7.39 17.88
C LEU A 87 -22.12 8.02 19.02
N LYS A 88 -23.36 8.46 18.72
CA LYS A 88 -24.26 9.07 19.70
C LYS A 88 -25.07 8.04 20.49
N LYS A 89 -25.39 6.92 19.89
CA LYS A 89 -26.16 5.83 20.49
C LYS A 89 -25.83 4.54 19.76
N GLU A 90 -25.70 3.46 20.51
CA GLU A 90 -25.50 2.12 19.96
C GLU A 90 -26.62 1.77 18.97
N GLY A 91 -26.24 1.18 17.83
CA GLY A 91 -27.13 0.86 16.72
C GLY A 91 -27.37 2.01 15.73
N LEU A 92 -26.88 3.22 15.97
CA LEU A 92 -26.97 4.36 15.05
C LEU A 92 -25.63 4.60 14.37
N TYR A 93 -25.37 3.86 13.32
CA TYR A 93 -24.10 3.90 12.55
C TYR A 93 -24.26 4.64 11.20
N ASN A 94 -25.34 5.42 11.05
CA ASN A 94 -25.49 6.28 9.88
C ASN A 94 -24.30 7.23 9.80
N ASP A 95 -23.76 7.43 8.60
CA ASP A 95 -22.59 8.27 8.33
C ASP A 95 -21.26 7.76 8.91
N LEU A 96 -21.20 6.53 9.43
CA LEU A 96 -19.93 5.89 9.83
C LEU A 96 -18.96 5.74 8.65
N LEU A 97 -19.50 5.45 7.48
CA LEU A 97 -18.74 5.31 6.24
C LEU A 97 -19.05 6.44 5.28
N SER A 98 -18.03 7.01 4.71
CA SER A 98 -18.11 7.90 3.54
C SER A 98 -17.84 7.12 2.26
N LYS A 99 -18.42 7.56 1.13
CA LYS A 99 -18.18 6.99 -0.20
C LYS A 99 -17.62 8.06 -1.13
N GLU A 100 -16.51 7.77 -1.79
CA GLU A 100 -15.90 8.63 -2.82
C GLU A 100 -16.15 8.01 -4.19
N LEU A 101 -16.74 8.76 -5.12
CA LEU A 101 -16.95 8.32 -6.51
C LEU A 101 -15.64 8.35 -7.28
N ILE A 102 -15.25 7.19 -7.84
CA ILE A 102 -13.98 7.02 -8.55
C ILE A 102 -14.14 6.48 -9.97
N SER A 103 -15.36 6.37 -10.49
CA SER A 103 -15.68 5.76 -11.79
C SER A 103 -14.80 6.26 -12.93
N ASP A 104 -14.65 7.58 -13.08
CA ASP A 104 -13.86 8.17 -14.17
C ASP A 104 -12.36 7.90 -14.01
N LYS A 105 -11.87 7.91 -12.78
CA LYS A 105 -10.46 7.61 -12.47
C LYS A 105 -10.14 6.15 -12.80
N VAL A 106 -11.00 5.24 -12.40
CA VAL A 106 -10.87 3.80 -12.66
C VAL A 106 -10.95 3.49 -14.16
N LYS A 107 -11.94 4.05 -14.86
CA LYS A 107 -12.10 3.83 -16.31
C LYS A 107 -10.89 4.31 -17.11
N LYS A 108 -10.23 5.40 -16.71
CA LYS A 108 -8.98 5.87 -17.34
C LYS A 108 -7.82 4.89 -17.18
N ILE A 109 -7.73 4.22 -16.03
CA ILE A 109 -6.64 3.26 -15.75
C ILE A 109 -6.94 1.90 -16.39
N ASN A 110 -8.21 1.56 -16.57
CA ASN A 110 -8.67 0.22 -16.98
C ASN A 110 -8.02 -0.30 -18.26
N SER A 111 -7.68 0.57 -19.23
CA SER A 111 -6.97 0.18 -20.46
C SER A 111 -5.59 -0.45 -20.20
N GLY A 112 -4.93 -0.06 -19.11
CA GLY A 112 -3.63 -0.61 -18.70
C GLY A 112 -3.72 -1.89 -17.87
N VAL A 113 -4.87 -2.18 -17.25
CA VAL A 113 -5.03 -3.33 -16.35
C VAL A 113 -4.74 -4.65 -17.06
N ARG A 114 -5.25 -4.83 -18.29
CA ARG A 114 -5.00 -6.05 -19.06
C ARG A 114 -3.52 -6.27 -19.36
N ILE A 115 -2.79 -5.21 -19.64
CA ILE A 115 -1.34 -5.28 -19.88
C ILE A 115 -0.64 -5.75 -18.62
N THR A 116 -0.96 -5.13 -17.47
CA THR A 116 -0.39 -5.52 -16.17
C THR A 116 -0.68 -6.98 -15.81
N ILE A 117 -1.90 -7.46 -16.10
CA ILE A 117 -2.28 -8.85 -15.87
C ILE A 117 -1.45 -9.78 -16.78
N ASN A 118 -1.33 -9.47 -18.06
CA ASN A 118 -0.54 -10.28 -19.00
C ASN A 118 0.94 -10.34 -18.58
N ASP A 119 1.54 -9.18 -18.23
CA ASP A 119 2.92 -9.11 -17.75
C ASP A 119 3.11 -9.96 -16.48
N ALA A 120 2.14 -9.94 -15.56
CA ALA A 120 2.18 -10.77 -14.37
C ALA A 120 2.16 -12.27 -14.69
N PHE A 121 1.28 -12.70 -15.61
CA PHE A 121 1.20 -14.10 -16.04
C PHE A 121 2.43 -14.55 -16.82
N GLU A 122 3.00 -13.71 -17.67
CA GLU A 122 4.27 -14.01 -18.36
C GLU A 122 5.37 -14.26 -17.34
N ASN A 123 5.49 -13.42 -16.30
CA ASN A 123 6.49 -13.60 -15.24
C ASN A 123 6.23 -14.85 -14.38
N ILE A 124 4.97 -15.19 -14.08
CA ILE A 124 4.62 -16.37 -13.28
C ILE A 124 4.90 -17.68 -14.04
N ASN A 125 4.63 -17.69 -15.36
CA ASN A 125 4.81 -18.86 -16.20
C ASN A 125 6.20 -18.99 -16.80
N ASN A 126 7.11 -18.08 -16.53
CA ASN A 126 8.49 -18.16 -16.99
C ASN A 126 9.30 -18.98 -15.99
N ASP A 127 10.10 -19.93 -16.49
CA ASP A 127 11.03 -20.73 -15.67
C ASP A 127 12.18 -19.89 -15.11
N ASP A 128 12.51 -18.78 -15.77
CA ASP A 128 13.54 -17.85 -15.33
C ASP A 128 12.98 -16.74 -14.44
N GLU A 129 13.71 -16.41 -13.39
CA GLU A 129 13.34 -15.28 -12.55
C GLU A 129 13.42 -13.93 -13.29
N PRO A 130 12.49 -12.98 -13.03
CA PRO A 130 12.50 -11.66 -13.69
C PRO A 130 13.79 -10.90 -13.41
N LYS A 131 14.45 -10.37 -14.46
CA LYS A 131 15.67 -9.55 -14.33
C LYS A 131 15.34 -8.12 -13.88
N ILE A 132 14.86 -7.97 -12.66
CA ILE A 132 14.48 -6.69 -12.07
C ILE A 132 15.56 -6.25 -11.08
N SER A 133 16.15 -5.07 -11.30
CA SER A 133 17.12 -4.50 -10.36
C SER A 133 16.42 -3.94 -9.12
N ILE A 134 17.07 -4.01 -7.96
CA ILE A 134 16.56 -3.40 -6.73
C ILE A 134 16.42 -1.90 -6.91
N GLY A 135 15.29 -1.35 -6.46
CA GLY A 135 14.97 0.05 -6.59
C GLY A 135 13.90 0.52 -5.62
N SER A 136 13.39 1.72 -5.85
CA SER A 136 12.35 2.32 -5.00
C SER A 136 11.04 1.53 -5.00
N HIS A 137 10.75 0.78 -6.06
CA HIS A 137 9.58 -0.10 -6.17
C HIS A 137 9.62 -1.24 -5.14
N CYS A 138 10.80 -1.65 -4.67
CA CYS A 138 10.92 -2.70 -3.65
C CYS A 138 10.38 -2.27 -2.26
N ASN A 139 10.10 -0.99 -2.07
CA ASN A 139 9.56 -0.44 -0.83
C ASN A 139 8.22 0.27 -1.03
N LYS A 140 7.60 0.14 -2.20
CA LYS A 140 6.34 0.82 -2.53
C LYS A 140 5.41 -0.09 -3.34
N PRO A 141 4.13 -0.15 -3.00
CA PRO A 141 3.45 0.49 -1.85
C PRO A 141 3.83 -0.11 -0.50
N HIS A 142 4.33 -1.35 -0.50
CA HIS A 142 4.80 -2.11 0.66
C HIS A 142 6.21 -2.62 0.43
N SER A 143 6.90 -3.04 1.49
CA SER A 143 8.21 -3.67 1.36
C SER A 143 8.07 -5.01 0.62
N CYS A 144 8.90 -5.22 -0.40
CA CYS A 144 8.94 -6.47 -1.14
C CYS A 144 9.57 -7.58 -0.29
N GLU A 145 8.89 -8.71 -0.17
CA GLU A 145 9.37 -9.85 0.61
C GLU A 145 10.66 -10.46 0.03
N PHE A 146 10.87 -10.32 -1.27
CA PHE A 146 12.07 -10.80 -1.97
C PHE A 146 13.27 -9.85 -1.90
N ILE A 147 13.17 -8.71 -1.22
CA ILE A 147 14.25 -7.70 -1.20
C ILE A 147 15.55 -8.27 -0.66
N GLN A 148 15.48 -9.17 0.34
CA GLN A 148 16.66 -9.82 0.90
C GLN A 148 17.28 -10.84 -0.07
N TYR A 149 16.43 -11.59 -0.78
CA TYR A 149 16.87 -12.52 -1.82
C TYR A 149 17.58 -11.76 -2.94
N CYS A 150 16.93 -10.75 -3.51
CA CYS A 150 17.51 -9.96 -4.60
C CYS A 150 18.81 -9.25 -4.19
N SER A 151 18.93 -8.82 -2.93
CA SER A 151 20.16 -8.19 -2.44
C SER A 151 21.33 -9.16 -2.31
N LYS A 152 21.06 -10.42 -2.00
CA LYS A 152 22.10 -11.46 -1.89
C LYS A 152 22.45 -12.07 -3.25
N ALA A 153 21.45 -12.38 -4.08
CA ALA A 153 21.62 -13.14 -5.30
C ALA A 153 22.16 -12.34 -6.49
N LYS A 154 21.81 -11.05 -6.60
CA LYS A 154 22.08 -10.28 -7.85
C LYS A 154 23.16 -9.22 -7.74
N LEU A 155 23.57 -8.85 -6.55
CA LEU A 155 24.40 -7.66 -6.42
C LEU A 155 25.84 -7.92 -6.04
N PHE A 156 26.16 -8.99 -5.31
CA PHE A 156 27.52 -9.13 -4.78
C PHE A 156 27.79 -10.58 -4.37
N GLU A 157 28.32 -11.37 -5.26
CA GLU A 157 28.88 -12.67 -4.90
C GLU A 157 29.99 -12.54 -3.86
N ASP A 158 30.62 -11.35 -3.75
CA ASP A 158 31.80 -11.11 -2.90
C ASP A 158 31.61 -10.02 -1.82
N GLU A 159 30.48 -9.29 -1.73
CA GLU A 159 30.32 -8.20 -0.76
C GLU A 159 29.25 -8.52 0.31
N VAL A 160 29.69 -8.65 1.56
CA VAL A 160 28.78 -8.74 2.71
C VAL A 160 28.18 -7.34 2.96
N ILE A 161 26.91 -7.17 2.64
CA ILE A 161 26.14 -5.96 2.98
C ILE A 161 25.50 -6.21 4.33
N ASP A 162 25.93 -5.47 5.32
CA ASP A 162 25.47 -5.62 6.68
C ASP A 162 24.18 -4.84 6.97
N THR A 163 24.11 -3.57 6.56
CA THR A 163 22.92 -2.75 6.65
C THR A 163 22.65 -2.07 5.31
N PRO A 164 21.75 -2.63 4.51
CA PRO A 164 21.46 -2.10 3.20
C PRO A 164 20.96 -0.65 3.21
N VAL A 165 21.46 0.21 2.30
CA VAL A 165 21.03 1.62 2.20
C VAL A 165 19.54 1.78 1.89
N TRP A 166 18.89 0.79 1.28
CA TRP A 166 17.46 0.83 0.98
C TRP A 166 16.57 0.58 2.19
N TYR A 167 17.12 0.25 3.36
CA TYR A 167 16.41 0.21 4.62
C TYR A 167 16.30 1.59 5.30
N LEU A 168 16.95 2.63 4.73
CA LEU A 168 16.77 3.98 5.24
C LEU A 168 15.29 4.35 5.27
N GLY A 169 14.79 4.71 6.45
CA GLY A 169 13.42 5.15 6.67
C GLY A 169 13.28 6.68 6.69
N GLY A 170 12.05 7.17 6.78
CA GLY A 170 11.74 8.59 6.86
C GLY A 170 11.62 9.29 5.50
N SER A 171 11.20 10.55 5.51
CA SER A 171 11.08 11.37 4.30
C SER A 171 12.30 12.30 4.16
N PRO A 172 12.88 12.45 3.00
CA PRO A 172 12.56 12.02 1.64
C PRO A 172 13.38 10.79 1.18
N THR A 173 13.08 9.63 1.74
CA THR A 173 13.88 8.41 1.61
C THR A 173 14.18 7.97 0.18
N VAL A 174 13.18 7.99 -0.71
CA VAL A 174 13.34 7.42 -2.07
C VAL A 174 14.42 8.13 -2.88
N LYS A 175 14.46 9.47 -2.81
CA LYS A 175 15.46 10.25 -3.56
C LYS A 175 16.88 10.03 -3.01
N ILE A 176 17.00 9.91 -1.69
CA ILE A 176 18.29 9.66 -1.03
C ILE A 176 18.79 8.26 -1.36
N VAL A 177 17.96 7.24 -1.19
CA VAL A 177 18.34 5.85 -1.52
C VAL A 177 18.78 5.74 -2.97
N LYS A 178 18.00 6.28 -3.93
CA LYS A 178 18.39 6.30 -5.34
C LYS A 178 19.75 6.96 -5.53
N SER A 179 19.95 8.17 -4.98
CA SER A 179 21.22 8.91 -5.11
C SER A 179 22.41 8.15 -4.51
N LEU A 180 22.23 7.45 -3.39
CA LEU A 180 23.28 6.63 -2.80
C LEU A 180 23.62 5.41 -3.68
N MET A 181 22.59 4.75 -4.19
CA MET A 181 22.75 3.60 -5.08
C MET A 181 23.42 3.99 -6.40
N ASP A 182 23.05 5.12 -7.01
CA ASP A 182 23.68 5.66 -8.22
C ASP A 182 25.16 6.00 -8.00
N LYS A 183 25.54 6.37 -6.76
CA LYS A 183 26.94 6.61 -6.35
C LYS A 183 27.69 5.34 -5.93
N GLY A 184 27.07 4.16 -6.05
CA GLY A 184 27.68 2.88 -5.72
C GLY A 184 27.59 2.47 -4.25
N TYR A 185 26.97 3.26 -3.37
CA TYR A 185 26.81 2.86 -1.99
C TYR A 185 25.68 1.82 -1.84
N ARG A 186 25.99 0.72 -1.17
CA ARG A 186 25.07 -0.39 -0.90
C ARG A 186 24.90 -0.61 0.61
N ASP A 187 25.96 -0.47 1.37
CA ASP A 187 25.99 -0.63 2.82
C ASP A 187 25.97 0.75 3.50
N LEU A 188 25.03 0.95 4.42
CA LEU A 188 24.86 2.20 5.14
C LEU A 188 26.10 2.57 5.99
N SER A 189 26.81 1.59 6.51
CA SER A 189 28.03 1.81 7.29
C SER A 189 29.14 2.50 6.49
N LYS A 190 29.14 2.31 5.17
CA LYS A 190 30.11 2.85 4.22
C LYS A 190 29.73 4.20 3.62
N VAL A 191 28.49 4.69 3.86
CA VAL A 191 28.02 5.97 3.33
C VAL A 191 28.68 7.14 4.06
N PRO A 192 29.27 8.13 3.37
CA PRO A 192 29.78 9.36 4.00
C PRO A 192 28.69 10.14 4.74
N ASP A 193 29.02 10.78 5.87
CA ASP A 193 28.05 11.47 6.73
C ASP A 193 27.40 12.66 6.02
N GLU A 194 28.14 13.35 5.17
CA GLU A 194 27.66 14.49 4.38
C GLU A 194 26.56 14.12 3.37
N LEU A 195 26.42 12.86 3.04
CA LEU A 195 25.35 12.36 2.18
C LEU A 195 24.06 11.99 2.95
N LEU A 196 24.14 11.94 4.28
CA LEU A 196 23.02 11.64 5.16
C LEU A 196 22.37 12.94 5.66
N LYS A 197 21.24 13.31 5.07
CA LYS A 197 20.60 14.61 5.27
C LYS A 197 19.73 14.74 6.52
N THR A 198 19.50 13.66 7.24
CA THR A 198 18.63 13.68 8.42
C THR A 198 19.30 13.04 9.63
N SER A 199 18.96 13.51 10.83
CA SER A 199 19.48 12.95 12.09
C SER A 199 19.11 11.45 12.24
N ILE A 200 17.96 11.03 11.68
CA ILE A 200 17.54 9.62 11.66
C ILE A 200 18.53 8.78 10.85
N HIS A 201 18.90 9.24 9.66
CA HIS A 201 19.86 8.51 8.80
C HIS A 201 21.22 8.38 9.46
N SER A 202 21.70 9.44 10.12
CA SER A 202 22.97 9.41 10.85
C SER A 202 22.93 8.43 12.02
N LYS A 203 21.83 8.40 12.78
CA LYS A 203 21.62 7.44 13.86
C LYS A 203 21.55 6.01 13.34
N MET A 204 20.85 5.76 12.24
CA MET A 204 20.79 4.44 11.60
C MET A 204 22.20 3.98 11.19
N LYS A 205 23.01 4.86 10.62
CA LYS A 205 24.41 4.57 10.28
C LYS A 205 25.25 4.25 11.52
N GLU A 206 25.08 5.01 12.60
CA GLU A 206 25.78 4.76 13.85
C GLU A 206 25.43 3.39 14.44
N VAL A 207 24.13 3.04 14.48
CA VAL A 207 23.65 1.72 14.90
C VAL A 207 24.20 0.63 14.00
N SER A 208 24.21 0.85 12.68
CA SER A 208 24.79 -0.09 11.71
C SER A 208 26.26 -0.40 12.03
N LYS A 209 27.06 0.64 12.31
CA LYS A 209 28.49 0.50 12.63
C LYS A 209 28.75 -0.11 14.00
N THR A 210 28.02 0.35 15.00
CA THR A 210 28.28 0.00 16.40
C THR A 210 27.59 -1.27 16.87
N LYS A 211 26.55 -1.70 16.14
CA LYS A 211 25.64 -2.80 16.52
C LYS A 211 24.95 -2.59 17.88
N LYS A 212 24.94 -1.36 18.38
CA LYS A 212 24.30 -1.01 19.64
C LYS A 212 22.95 -0.36 19.38
N ASN A 213 21.96 -0.75 20.16
CA ASN A 213 20.64 -0.13 20.08
C ASN A 213 20.73 1.35 20.43
N PHE A 214 20.08 2.20 19.63
CA PHE A 214 19.89 3.60 19.94
C PHE A 214 18.63 3.76 20.80
N ILE A 215 18.82 4.36 21.97
CA ILE A 215 17.72 4.68 22.90
C ILE A 215 17.81 6.17 23.21
N ASP A 216 16.72 6.90 22.97
CA ASP A 216 16.68 8.33 23.32
C ASP A 216 16.49 8.49 24.84
N LEU A 217 17.48 9.14 25.49
CA LEU A 217 17.43 9.38 26.93
C LEU A 217 16.23 10.26 27.33
N LYS A 218 15.72 11.12 26.45
CA LYS A 218 14.50 11.90 26.68
C LYS A 218 13.29 10.99 26.81
N LEU A 219 13.20 9.95 25.96
CA LEU A 219 12.13 8.94 26.05
C LEU A 219 12.20 8.17 27.36
N ILE A 220 13.41 7.75 27.77
CA ILE A 220 13.59 7.07 29.06
C ILE A 220 13.13 7.96 30.21
N ASN A 221 13.55 9.24 30.22
CA ASN A 221 13.18 10.16 31.27
C ASN A 221 11.68 10.46 31.28
N PHE A 222 11.09 10.62 30.10
CA PHE A 222 9.63 10.74 29.95
C PHE A 222 8.94 9.54 30.57
N LEU A 223 9.30 8.33 30.15
CA LEU A 223 8.69 7.09 30.65
C LEU A 223 8.88 6.89 32.17
N LYS A 224 10.02 7.30 32.74
CA LYS A 224 10.26 7.21 34.19
C LYS A 224 9.37 8.15 35.00
N ASN A 225 9.03 9.31 34.42
CA ASN A 225 8.23 10.33 35.10
C ASN A 225 6.72 10.12 34.95
N GLU A 226 6.30 9.25 34.01
CA GLU A 226 4.89 8.92 33.84
C GLU A 226 4.35 8.08 35.02
N PRO A 227 3.24 8.49 35.64
CA PRO A 227 2.67 7.76 36.78
C PRO A 227 2.13 6.40 36.39
N TRP A 228 1.98 5.53 37.40
CA TRP A 228 1.26 4.27 37.28
C TRP A 228 -0.16 4.41 37.85
N PRO A 229 -1.19 3.69 37.28
CA PRO A 229 -1.09 2.74 36.15
C PRO A 229 -0.98 3.45 34.79
N ARG A 230 -0.30 2.79 33.81
CA ARG A 230 -0.19 3.26 32.43
C ARG A 230 -1.15 2.50 31.53
N TYR A 231 -1.89 3.20 30.73
CA TYR A 231 -2.82 2.62 29.77
C TYR A 231 -2.24 2.84 28.37
N CYS A 232 -2.06 1.74 27.63
CA CYS A 232 -1.70 1.80 26.23
C CYS A 232 -2.98 1.57 25.41
N LEU A 233 -3.30 2.51 24.52
CA LEU A 233 -4.40 2.38 23.58
C LEU A 233 -3.81 2.17 22.19
N ASP A 234 -4.23 1.10 21.55
CA ASP A 234 -3.91 0.80 20.16
C ASP A 234 -5.23 0.64 19.40
N TYR A 235 -5.30 1.26 18.23
CA TYR A 235 -6.46 1.22 17.36
C TYR A 235 -6.01 0.68 16.00
N GLU A 236 -6.49 -0.50 15.67
CA GLU A 236 -6.32 -1.12 14.35
C GLU A 236 -7.53 -0.83 13.45
#